data_183dfa24c2be5109d8301271ca94d50b
#
_entry.id   183dfa24c2be5109d8301271ca94d50b
#
_cell.length_a   1.000
_cell.length_b   1.000
_cell.length_c   1.000
_cell.angle_alpha   90.00
_cell.angle_beta   90.00
_cell.angle_gamma   90.00
#
_symmetry.space_group_name_H-M   'P 1'
#
loop_
_entity.id
_entity.type
_entity.pdbx_description
1 polymer ?
#
loop_
_entity_poly.entity_id
_entity_poly.type
_entity_poly.pdbx_seq_one_letter_code
_entity_poly.pdbx_strand_id
1 'polypeptide(L)'
;MSFPTKNNPYSFDEFLAWREGVNYYLDDAFFQKLLRNFCGDEWESIDKELQRLSHKVSYRWRDFAEKISWPEHRPYIKHYDGHNHRIDRIVRPLETEIMEKEIFSEAFFSERTSPWLRLAKMYLIYQNGESCIACPITCTEGLVALLEKYADTPETKRILRHCKEGADGDFAIGAQYLSEIQGGSDVPSNVLEAVQEGGQWRLYGTKFFCSATHADYAVVTAKPAGSEDVALFVVPSWLEGNKEKEIRNGYTIDRIKWKMGTSELTTAELTFNGAVAYPVGPLNRGVANVVGIVLTYSRLTVGLSAAAFMARAVREARAYARFREAFGLRIDQFPMLEGQLKNLELFSKRTVSAAFRLYRDFLTLPGGLKGGLVTDETEETKRKRFDVRELIMLQKITSSWDCTDVIRQ
;
A
#
# COMPACT_ATOMS: atom_id res chain seq x y z
N MET A 1 4.17 -24.46 33.92
CA MET A 1 3.63 -24.04 35.22
C MET A 1 2.62 -22.96 34.95
N SER A 2 1.32 -23.23 35.15
CA SER A 2 0.29 -22.18 35.06
C SER A 2 0.37 -21.38 36.36
N PHE A 3 0.76 -20.14 36.29
CA PHE A 3 0.61 -19.21 37.42
C PHE A 3 -0.88 -19.05 37.72
N PRO A 4 -1.30 -19.06 39.01
CA PRO A 4 -2.70 -18.81 39.34
C PRO A 4 -3.07 -17.38 38.94
N THR A 5 -3.77 -17.23 37.81
CA THR A 5 -4.19 -15.93 37.25
C THR A 5 -5.18 -15.22 38.18
N LYS A 6 -5.87 -15.92 39.05
CA LYS A 6 -6.96 -15.39 39.87
C LYS A 6 -6.58 -14.30 40.89
N ASN A 7 -5.29 -14.10 41.15
CA ASN A 7 -4.78 -13.09 42.10
C ASN A 7 -3.58 -12.30 41.55
N ASN A 8 -3.33 -12.34 40.25
CA ASN A 8 -2.25 -11.56 39.70
C ASN A 8 -2.78 -10.15 39.34
N PRO A 9 -2.43 -9.07 40.08
CA PRO A 9 -2.91 -7.73 39.82
C PRO A 9 -2.39 -7.16 38.48
N TYR A 10 -1.47 -7.87 37.84
CA TYR A 10 -0.88 -7.48 36.54
C TYR A 10 -1.33 -8.40 35.39
N SER A 11 -2.40 -9.22 35.58
CA SER A 11 -2.94 -10.00 34.47
C SER A 11 -3.59 -9.10 33.42
N PHE A 12 -3.29 -9.35 32.15
CA PHE A 12 -3.91 -8.71 31.00
C PHE A 12 -4.99 -9.59 30.36
N ASP A 13 -5.39 -10.68 30.99
CA ASP A 13 -6.25 -11.71 30.40
C ASP A 13 -7.57 -11.15 29.84
N GLU A 14 -8.23 -10.25 30.58
CA GLU A 14 -9.47 -9.62 30.10
C GLU A 14 -9.25 -8.74 28.87
N PHE A 15 -8.19 -7.94 28.87
CA PHE A 15 -7.86 -7.08 27.73
C PHE A 15 -7.48 -7.92 26.51
N LEU A 16 -6.68 -8.98 26.72
CA LEU A 16 -6.29 -9.89 25.65
C LEU A 16 -7.50 -10.65 25.08
N ALA A 17 -8.40 -11.14 25.94
CA ALA A 17 -9.64 -11.79 25.51
C ALA A 17 -10.52 -10.85 24.68
N TRP A 18 -10.66 -9.56 25.10
CA TRP A 18 -11.33 -8.56 24.29
C TRP A 18 -10.62 -8.36 22.95
N ARG A 19 -9.29 -8.20 22.94
CA ARG A 19 -8.49 -8.00 21.72
C ARG A 19 -8.60 -9.16 20.76
N GLU A 20 -8.66 -10.39 21.27
CA GLU A 20 -8.85 -11.61 20.46
C GLU A 20 -10.25 -11.69 19.87
N GLY A 21 -11.27 -11.20 20.58
CA GLY A 21 -12.67 -11.27 20.17
C GLY A 21 -13.13 -10.15 19.25
N VAL A 22 -12.44 -8.98 19.21
CA VAL A 22 -12.90 -7.81 18.46
C VAL A 22 -12.87 -8.03 16.95
N ASN A 23 -13.98 -7.71 16.28
CA ASN A 23 -14.08 -7.71 14.82
C ASN A 23 -13.96 -6.29 14.27
N TYR A 24 -13.02 -6.04 13.37
CA TYR A 24 -12.70 -4.69 12.87
C TYR A 24 -13.81 -4.05 12.02
N TYR A 25 -14.77 -4.83 11.56
CA TYR A 25 -15.92 -4.35 10.83
C TYR A 25 -17.23 -4.42 11.61
N LEU A 26 -17.54 -5.60 12.20
CA LEU A 26 -18.81 -5.81 12.90
C LEU A 26 -18.95 -4.93 14.15
N ASP A 27 -17.83 -4.63 14.80
CA ASP A 27 -17.78 -3.78 16.00
C ASP A 27 -17.52 -2.28 15.68
N ASP A 28 -17.47 -1.90 14.39
CA ASP A 28 -17.28 -0.51 13.95
C ASP A 28 -18.57 0.07 13.34
N ALA A 29 -19.53 0.42 14.19
CA ALA A 29 -20.79 1.02 13.77
C ALA A 29 -20.60 2.37 13.01
N PHE A 30 -19.51 3.11 13.31
CA PHE A 30 -19.22 4.35 12.61
C PHE A 30 -18.82 4.08 11.16
N PHE A 31 -17.95 3.13 10.93
CA PHE A 31 -17.52 2.76 9.57
C PHE A 31 -18.69 2.20 8.74
N GLN A 32 -19.54 1.34 9.33
CA GLN A 32 -20.75 0.85 8.66
C GLN A 32 -21.68 2.00 8.25
N LYS A 33 -21.89 2.98 9.15
CA LYS A 33 -22.70 4.17 8.85
C LYS A 33 -22.06 5.01 7.73
N LEU A 34 -20.74 5.16 7.75
CA LEU A 34 -19.98 5.89 6.72
C LEU A 34 -20.19 5.25 5.35
N LEU A 35 -20.00 3.94 5.24
CA LEU A 35 -20.18 3.18 3.99
C LEU A 35 -21.61 3.32 3.46
N ARG A 36 -22.60 3.17 4.32
CA ARG A 36 -24.00 3.35 3.93
C ARG A 36 -24.28 4.71 3.32
N ASN A 37 -23.61 5.76 3.79
CA ASN A 37 -23.75 7.12 3.24
C ASN A 37 -23.05 7.33 1.90
N PHE A 38 -21.98 6.57 1.61
CA PHE A 38 -21.17 6.79 0.39
C PHE A 38 -21.45 5.78 -0.72
N CYS A 39 -21.81 4.54 -0.38
CA CYS A 39 -21.89 3.44 -1.37
C CYS A 39 -23.25 3.35 -2.08
N GLY A 40 -24.28 4.10 -1.64
CA GLY A 40 -25.58 4.10 -2.30
C GLY A 40 -26.17 2.69 -2.46
N ASP A 41 -26.55 2.36 -3.68
CA ASP A 41 -27.18 1.06 -4.01
C ASP A 41 -26.22 -0.14 -3.88
N GLU A 42 -24.90 0.09 -3.83
CA GLU A 42 -23.91 -0.98 -3.63
C GLU A 42 -23.81 -1.42 -2.16
N TRP A 43 -24.41 -0.69 -1.22
CA TRP A 43 -24.23 -0.89 0.22
C TRP A 43 -24.41 -2.35 0.66
N GLU A 44 -25.53 -2.99 0.32
CA GLU A 44 -25.85 -4.34 0.79
C GLU A 44 -24.82 -5.38 0.31
N SER A 45 -24.35 -5.24 -0.92
CA SER A 45 -23.32 -6.11 -1.50
C SER A 45 -21.99 -5.91 -0.81
N ILE A 46 -21.61 -4.65 -0.57
CA ILE A 46 -20.36 -4.29 0.09
C ILE A 46 -20.38 -4.76 1.55
N ASP A 47 -21.47 -4.53 2.26
CA ASP A 47 -21.65 -4.96 3.66
C ASP A 47 -21.46 -6.48 3.82
N LYS A 48 -22.11 -7.26 2.98
CA LYS A 48 -21.99 -8.73 2.97
C LYS A 48 -20.54 -9.19 2.73
N GLU A 49 -19.88 -8.55 1.79
CA GLU A 49 -18.49 -8.90 1.45
C GLU A 49 -17.52 -8.51 2.57
N LEU A 50 -17.72 -7.35 3.22
CA LEU A 50 -16.91 -6.92 4.34
C LEU A 50 -17.16 -7.74 5.61
N GLN A 51 -18.38 -8.21 5.85
CA GLN A 51 -18.65 -9.18 6.91
C GLN A 51 -17.78 -10.43 6.71
N ARG A 52 -17.77 -11.01 5.49
CA ARG A 52 -16.95 -12.18 5.15
C ARG A 52 -15.45 -11.89 5.37
N LEU A 53 -14.97 -10.79 4.80
CA LEU A 53 -13.56 -10.41 4.84
C LEU A 53 -13.09 -10.11 6.26
N SER A 54 -13.93 -9.49 7.08
CA SER A 54 -13.59 -9.05 8.43
C SER A 54 -13.10 -10.19 9.34
N HIS A 55 -13.61 -11.40 9.16
CA HIS A 55 -13.15 -12.57 9.90
C HIS A 55 -11.68 -12.91 9.62
N LYS A 56 -11.26 -12.82 8.35
CA LYS A 56 -9.85 -13.00 8.00
C LYS A 56 -8.99 -11.87 8.57
N VAL A 57 -9.41 -10.61 8.37
CA VAL A 57 -8.67 -9.42 8.79
C VAL A 57 -8.51 -9.35 10.30
N SER A 58 -9.60 -9.57 11.04
CA SER A 58 -9.65 -9.34 12.49
C SER A 58 -9.00 -10.44 13.32
N TYR A 59 -8.84 -11.64 12.73
CA TYR A 59 -8.31 -12.80 13.45
C TYR A 59 -7.03 -13.31 12.78
N ARG A 60 -7.15 -14.06 11.69
CA ARG A 60 -6.01 -14.72 11.03
C ARG A 60 -4.91 -13.75 10.57
N TRP A 61 -5.29 -12.71 9.84
CA TRP A 61 -4.30 -11.76 9.30
C TRP A 61 -3.77 -10.80 10.36
N ARG A 62 -4.54 -10.51 11.39
CA ARG A 62 -4.04 -9.79 12.57
C ARG A 62 -2.92 -10.59 13.25
N ASP A 63 -3.12 -11.88 13.47
CA ASP A 63 -2.13 -12.73 14.13
C ASP A 63 -0.87 -12.88 13.26
N PHE A 64 -1.02 -12.96 11.94
CA PHE A 64 0.12 -12.93 11.02
C PHE A 64 0.86 -11.59 11.08
N ALA A 65 0.15 -10.47 11.02
CA ALA A 65 0.73 -9.13 11.09
C ALA A 65 1.50 -8.92 12.40
N GLU A 66 1.00 -9.42 13.51
CA GLU A 66 1.70 -9.37 14.80
C GLU A 66 3.03 -10.13 14.74
N LYS A 67 3.03 -11.37 14.26
CA LYS A 67 4.27 -12.17 14.11
C LYS A 67 5.26 -11.52 13.13
N ILE A 68 4.78 -11.00 12.00
CA ILE A 68 5.60 -10.32 10.99
C ILE A 68 6.31 -9.10 11.59
N SER A 69 5.71 -8.43 12.58
CA SER A 69 6.28 -7.25 13.23
C SER A 69 7.44 -7.54 14.17
N TRP A 70 7.68 -8.79 14.55
CA TRP A 70 8.74 -9.15 15.45
C TRP A 70 10.14 -8.89 14.84
N PRO A 71 11.09 -8.37 15.61
CA PRO A 71 12.42 -8.00 15.09
C PRO A 71 13.17 -9.16 14.41
N GLU A 72 13.01 -10.39 14.90
CA GLU A 72 13.60 -11.61 14.34
C GLU A 72 12.99 -12.05 13.01
N HIS A 73 11.81 -11.52 12.66
CA HIS A 73 11.10 -11.82 11.42
C HIS A 73 11.39 -10.81 10.30
N ARG A 74 12.42 -9.97 10.46
CA ARG A 74 12.80 -9.03 9.40
C ARG A 74 13.25 -9.75 8.14
N PRO A 75 12.82 -9.29 6.96
CA PRO A 75 13.31 -9.82 5.70
C PRO A 75 14.82 -9.64 5.56
N TYR A 76 15.45 -10.61 4.93
CA TYR A 76 16.87 -10.53 4.57
C TYR A 76 17.10 -11.03 3.15
N ILE A 77 18.27 -10.76 2.60
CA ILE A 77 18.63 -11.18 1.26
C ILE A 77 19.67 -12.30 1.31
N LYS A 78 19.48 -13.32 0.51
CA LYS A 78 20.45 -14.36 0.20
C LYS A 78 20.98 -14.11 -1.21
N HIS A 79 22.22 -13.62 -1.32
CA HIS A 79 22.78 -13.22 -2.62
C HIS A 79 23.15 -14.40 -3.49
N TYR A 80 23.62 -15.51 -2.90
CA TYR A 80 24.16 -16.65 -3.63
C TYR A 80 23.51 -17.96 -3.18
N ASP A 81 23.39 -18.91 -4.10
CA ASP A 81 23.02 -20.30 -3.81
C ASP A 81 24.19 -21.09 -3.23
N GLY A 82 24.04 -22.42 -3.09
CA GLY A 82 25.12 -23.32 -2.62
C GLY A 82 26.22 -23.56 -3.64
N HIS A 83 26.08 -23.11 -4.89
CA HIS A 83 27.02 -23.27 -5.98
C HIS A 83 27.61 -21.96 -6.47
N ASN A 84 27.47 -20.88 -5.67
CA ASN A 84 27.96 -19.54 -5.96
C ASN A 84 27.30 -18.86 -7.18
N HIS A 85 26.10 -19.27 -7.56
CA HIS A 85 25.29 -18.51 -8.51
C HIS A 85 24.56 -17.38 -7.78
N ARG A 86 24.57 -16.19 -8.37
CA ARG A 86 23.86 -15.04 -7.81
C ARG A 86 22.35 -15.18 -8.05
N ILE A 87 21.57 -15.24 -6.97
CA ILE A 87 20.11 -15.44 -6.99
C ILE A 87 19.34 -14.22 -6.41
N ASP A 88 19.98 -13.45 -5.55
CA ASP A 88 19.36 -12.30 -4.85
C ASP A 88 17.96 -12.62 -4.32
N ARG A 89 17.83 -13.74 -3.60
CA ARG A 89 16.58 -14.20 -3.00
C ARG A 89 16.24 -13.37 -1.78
N ILE A 90 15.07 -12.73 -1.80
CA ILE A 90 14.50 -12.08 -0.62
C ILE A 90 13.82 -13.17 0.22
N VAL A 91 14.29 -13.35 1.44
CA VAL A 91 13.71 -14.30 2.40
C VAL A 91 12.80 -13.52 3.34
N ARG A 92 11.53 -13.90 3.38
CA ARG A 92 10.48 -13.32 4.22
C ARG A 92 9.86 -14.39 5.12
N PRO A 93 9.20 -14.01 6.24
CA PRO A 93 8.40 -14.95 7.02
C PRO A 93 7.33 -15.64 6.17
N LEU A 94 7.06 -16.90 6.47
CA LEU A 94 6.01 -17.66 5.77
C LEU A 94 4.63 -17.01 5.93
N GLU A 95 4.36 -16.42 7.09
CA GLU A 95 3.14 -15.65 7.37
C GLU A 95 2.96 -14.48 6.40
N THR A 96 4.05 -13.79 6.04
CA THR A 96 4.01 -12.71 5.03
C THR A 96 3.60 -13.24 3.67
N GLU A 97 4.20 -14.34 3.22
CA GLU A 97 3.92 -14.91 1.89
C GLU A 97 2.49 -15.44 1.79
N ILE A 98 2.01 -16.13 2.84
CA ILE A 98 0.63 -16.63 2.89
C ILE A 98 -0.36 -15.46 2.92
N MET A 99 -0.15 -14.48 3.80
CA MET A 99 -1.03 -13.33 3.95
C MET A 99 -1.10 -12.51 2.66
N GLU A 100 0.02 -12.27 2.02
CA GLU A 100 0.11 -11.56 0.74
C GLU A 100 -0.70 -12.27 -0.35
N LYS A 101 -0.51 -13.58 -0.50
CA LYS A 101 -1.26 -14.38 -1.47
C LYS A 101 -2.75 -14.36 -1.20
N GLU A 102 -3.17 -14.55 0.05
CA GLU A 102 -4.58 -14.52 0.44
C GLU A 102 -5.21 -13.15 0.21
N ILE A 103 -4.49 -12.06 0.51
CA ILE A 103 -4.98 -10.69 0.35
C ILE A 103 -5.09 -10.32 -1.14
N PHE A 104 -4.07 -10.57 -1.95
CA PHE A 104 -4.13 -10.25 -3.37
C PHE A 104 -5.20 -11.09 -4.12
N SER A 105 -5.51 -12.30 -3.62
CA SER A 105 -6.63 -13.13 -4.11
C SER A 105 -8.02 -12.50 -3.87
N GLU A 106 -8.13 -11.45 -3.04
CA GLU A 106 -9.36 -10.66 -2.91
C GLU A 106 -9.64 -9.77 -4.14
N ALA A 107 -8.78 -9.84 -5.17
CA ALA A 107 -8.96 -9.28 -6.51
C ALA A 107 -9.31 -7.77 -6.51
N PHE A 108 -8.52 -6.95 -5.79
CA PHE A 108 -8.77 -5.51 -5.62
C PHE A 108 -8.98 -4.76 -6.93
N PHE A 109 -8.23 -5.12 -7.96
CA PHE A 109 -8.15 -4.37 -9.21
C PHE A 109 -8.96 -5.03 -10.34
N SER A 110 -9.62 -6.15 -10.07
CA SER A 110 -10.51 -6.83 -11.01
C SER A 110 -11.71 -5.95 -11.38
N GLU A 111 -12.21 -6.12 -12.61
CA GLU A 111 -13.46 -5.47 -13.05
C GLU A 111 -14.67 -5.83 -12.18
N ARG A 112 -14.59 -6.93 -11.43
CA ARG A 112 -15.65 -7.40 -10.51
C ARG A 112 -15.65 -6.67 -9.16
N THR A 113 -14.58 -5.93 -8.84
CA THR A 113 -14.44 -5.19 -7.58
C THR A 113 -14.72 -3.72 -7.82
N SER A 114 -15.87 -3.24 -7.36
CA SER A 114 -16.21 -1.83 -7.50
C SER A 114 -15.23 -0.92 -6.77
N PRO A 115 -15.08 0.34 -7.19
CA PRO A 115 -14.21 1.30 -6.51
C PRO A 115 -14.51 1.43 -5.01
N TRP A 116 -15.78 1.43 -4.62
CA TRP A 116 -16.18 1.53 -3.22
C TRP A 116 -15.83 0.27 -2.42
N LEU A 117 -16.06 -0.90 -3.00
CA LEU A 117 -15.67 -2.17 -2.38
C LEU A 117 -14.16 -2.26 -2.20
N ARG A 118 -13.38 -1.85 -3.21
CA ARG A 118 -11.92 -1.78 -3.12
C ARG A 118 -11.46 -0.89 -1.98
N LEU A 119 -11.95 0.35 -1.91
CA LEU A 119 -11.61 1.29 -0.86
C LEU A 119 -11.94 0.75 0.54
N ALA A 120 -13.10 0.15 0.69
CA ALA A 120 -13.56 -0.42 1.96
C ALA A 120 -12.71 -1.64 2.38
N LYS A 121 -12.37 -2.54 1.45
CA LYS A 121 -11.45 -3.66 1.69
C LYS A 121 -10.07 -3.14 2.15
N MET A 122 -9.51 -2.15 1.46
CA MET A 122 -8.22 -1.54 1.81
C MET A 122 -8.26 -0.95 3.22
N TYR A 123 -9.29 -0.16 3.56
CA TYR A 123 -9.42 0.42 4.89
C TYR A 123 -9.46 -0.65 5.99
N LEU A 124 -10.16 -1.75 5.75
CA LEU A 124 -10.26 -2.83 6.72
C LEU A 124 -8.91 -3.53 6.92
N ILE A 125 -8.22 -3.87 5.83
CA ILE A 125 -6.92 -4.56 5.85
C ILE A 125 -5.82 -3.70 6.47
N TYR A 126 -5.81 -2.40 6.16
CA TYR A 126 -4.79 -1.49 6.67
C TYR A 126 -4.85 -1.30 8.20
N GLN A 127 -5.95 -1.68 8.86
CA GLN A 127 -5.97 -1.71 10.33
C GLN A 127 -4.93 -2.69 10.92
N ASN A 128 -4.39 -3.61 10.14
CA ASN A 128 -3.29 -4.48 10.55
C ASN A 128 -1.88 -3.86 10.41
N GLY A 129 -1.79 -2.59 10.01
CA GLY A 129 -0.52 -1.89 9.83
C GLY A 129 0.05 -2.07 8.42
N GLU A 130 1.35 -1.81 8.26
CA GLU A 130 2.06 -1.99 7.00
C GLU A 130 2.13 -3.47 6.62
N SER A 131 2.63 -4.30 7.53
CA SER A 131 2.68 -5.78 7.43
C SER A 131 3.20 -6.33 6.10
N CYS A 132 4.01 -5.55 5.36
CA CYS A 132 4.45 -5.84 4.00
C CYS A 132 3.28 -5.98 2.99
N ILE A 133 2.15 -5.34 3.26
CA ILE A 133 0.90 -5.43 2.48
C ILE A 133 0.40 -4.06 2.02
N ALA A 134 0.41 -3.05 2.90
CA ALA A 134 -0.16 -1.74 2.58
C ALA A 134 0.59 -1.06 1.42
N CYS A 135 1.91 -1.07 1.43
CA CYS A 135 2.73 -0.55 0.34
C CYS A 135 2.56 -1.34 -0.97
N PRO A 136 2.67 -2.69 -1.00
CA PRO A 136 2.39 -3.49 -2.20
C PRO A 136 1.03 -3.21 -2.84
N ILE A 137 -0.06 -3.15 -2.07
CA ILE A 137 -1.39 -2.82 -2.61
C ILE A 137 -1.38 -1.41 -3.23
N THR A 138 -0.85 -0.43 -2.52
CA THR A 138 -0.75 0.97 -2.97
C THR A 138 0.05 1.10 -4.27
N CYS A 139 1.19 0.42 -4.36
CA CYS A 139 2.06 0.46 -5.54
C CYS A 139 1.41 -0.25 -6.73
N THR A 140 0.72 -1.38 -6.49
CA THR A 140 0.00 -2.10 -7.53
C THR A 140 -1.16 -1.27 -8.09
N GLU A 141 -1.89 -0.54 -7.25
CA GLU A 141 -2.96 0.37 -7.71
C GLU A 141 -2.42 1.44 -8.67
N GLY A 142 -1.28 2.05 -8.34
CA GLY A 142 -0.63 3.03 -9.22
C GLY A 142 -0.15 2.43 -10.55
N LEU A 143 0.40 1.21 -10.53
CA LEU A 143 0.80 0.47 -11.72
C LEU A 143 -0.41 0.14 -12.61
N VAL A 144 -1.48 -0.40 -12.02
CA VAL A 144 -2.72 -0.73 -12.73
C VAL A 144 -3.32 0.51 -13.38
N ALA A 145 -3.44 1.62 -12.64
CA ALA A 145 -3.97 2.87 -13.19
C ALA A 145 -3.14 3.43 -14.36
N LEU A 146 -1.82 3.31 -14.28
CA LEU A 146 -0.92 3.69 -15.37
C LEU A 146 -1.13 2.79 -16.60
N LEU A 147 -1.22 1.48 -16.41
CA LEU A 147 -1.40 0.52 -17.50
C LEU A 147 -2.82 0.56 -18.09
N GLU A 148 -3.86 0.81 -17.30
CA GLU A 148 -5.22 1.02 -17.83
C GLU A 148 -5.29 2.16 -18.84
N LYS A 149 -4.42 3.16 -18.67
CA LYS A 149 -4.34 4.28 -19.59
C LYS A 149 -3.47 4.03 -20.82
N TYR A 150 -2.35 3.33 -20.65
CA TYR A 150 -1.28 3.29 -21.65
C TYR A 150 -0.84 1.90 -22.11
N ALA A 151 -1.46 0.81 -21.62
CA ALA A 151 -1.09 -0.52 -22.08
C ALA A 151 -1.55 -0.75 -23.52
N ASP A 152 -0.62 -0.68 -24.47
CA ASP A 152 -0.85 -0.81 -25.90
C ASP A 152 -0.15 -2.05 -26.51
N THR A 153 0.96 -2.51 -25.91
CA THR A 153 1.68 -3.70 -26.36
C THR A 153 1.11 -5.00 -25.76
N PRO A 154 1.38 -6.17 -26.37
CA PRO A 154 1.00 -7.47 -25.80
C PRO A 154 1.54 -7.67 -24.39
N GLU A 155 2.78 -7.27 -24.13
CA GLU A 155 3.47 -7.41 -22.84
C GLU A 155 2.79 -6.54 -21.77
N THR A 156 2.57 -5.27 -22.04
CA THR A 156 1.92 -4.36 -21.06
C THR A 156 0.48 -4.75 -20.80
N LYS A 157 -0.26 -5.24 -21.79
CA LYS A 157 -1.62 -5.81 -21.62
C LYS A 157 -1.61 -7.09 -20.78
N ARG A 158 -0.61 -7.96 -20.98
CA ARG A 158 -0.44 -9.18 -20.16
C ARG A 158 -0.16 -8.81 -18.70
N ILE A 159 0.73 -7.85 -18.45
CA ILE A 159 1.04 -7.36 -17.10
C ILE A 159 -0.21 -6.79 -16.43
N LEU A 160 -0.97 -5.94 -17.13
CA LEU A 160 -2.21 -5.38 -16.62
C LEU A 160 -3.20 -6.48 -16.22
N ARG A 161 -3.42 -7.46 -17.10
CA ARG A 161 -4.31 -8.59 -16.82
C ARG A 161 -3.84 -9.41 -15.63
N HIS A 162 -2.53 -9.68 -15.50
CA HIS A 162 -1.97 -10.40 -14.36
C HIS A 162 -2.22 -9.67 -13.04
N CYS A 163 -2.08 -8.34 -12.99
CA CYS A 163 -2.39 -7.54 -11.80
C CYS A 163 -3.91 -7.51 -11.49
N LYS A 164 -4.77 -7.51 -12.50
CA LYS A 164 -6.22 -7.35 -12.34
C LYS A 164 -6.96 -8.66 -12.10
N GLU A 165 -6.65 -9.68 -12.89
CA GLU A 165 -7.43 -10.92 -12.94
C GLU A 165 -6.61 -12.15 -12.50
N GLY A 166 -5.32 -11.95 -12.28
CA GLY A 166 -4.40 -13.03 -11.94
C GLY A 166 -4.00 -13.89 -13.14
N ALA A 167 -3.07 -14.79 -12.90
CA ALA A 167 -2.68 -15.87 -13.79
C ALA A 167 -2.39 -17.12 -12.96
N ASP A 168 -2.96 -18.25 -13.36
CA ASP A 168 -2.80 -19.54 -12.66
C ASP A 168 -3.09 -19.49 -11.15
N GLY A 169 -4.04 -18.62 -10.75
CA GLY A 169 -4.45 -18.42 -9.36
C GLY A 169 -3.60 -17.45 -8.55
N ASP A 170 -2.56 -16.86 -9.15
CA ASP A 170 -1.72 -15.85 -8.53
C ASP A 170 -2.00 -14.46 -9.13
N PHE A 171 -2.09 -13.42 -8.28
CA PHE A 171 -2.21 -12.03 -8.68
C PHE A 171 -0.84 -11.37 -8.58
N ALA A 172 -0.46 -10.63 -9.61
CA ALA A 172 0.81 -9.93 -9.62
C ALA A 172 0.83 -8.72 -8.70
N ILE A 173 1.99 -8.50 -8.11
CA ILE A 173 2.29 -7.38 -7.23
C ILE A 173 3.10 -6.34 -8.01
N GLY A 174 2.71 -5.06 -7.83
CA GLY A 174 3.40 -3.92 -8.40
C GLY A 174 4.29 -3.18 -7.40
N ALA A 175 5.35 -2.57 -7.89
CA ALA A 175 6.23 -1.67 -7.16
C ALA A 175 6.46 -0.36 -7.93
N GLN A 176 7.11 0.62 -7.27
CA GLN A 176 7.43 1.93 -7.84
C GLN A 176 8.86 2.32 -7.44
N TYR A 177 9.77 2.44 -8.40
CA TYR A 177 11.19 2.76 -8.17
C TYR A 177 11.54 4.09 -8.82
N LEU A 178 11.45 5.17 -8.06
CA LEU A 178 11.64 6.54 -8.53
C LEU A 178 12.91 7.17 -7.97
N SER A 179 13.17 6.96 -6.65
CA SER A 179 14.27 7.61 -5.94
C SER A 179 15.62 7.07 -6.37
N GLU A 180 16.56 7.98 -6.56
CA GLU A 180 17.97 7.71 -6.76
C GLU A 180 18.78 8.28 -5.59
N ILE A 181 20.09 8.14 -5.61
CA ILE A 181 20.95 8.50 -4.45
C ILE A 181 20.87 10.00 -4.12
N GLN A 182 20.70 10.85 -5.13
CA GLN A 182 20.55 12.31 -4.96
C GLN A 182 19.21 12.73 -4.35
N GLY A 183 18.19 11.85 -4.35
CA GLY A 183 16.87 12.11 -3.75
C GLY A 183 15.71 11.55 -4.55
N GLY A 184 14.50 11.73 -4.01
CA GLY A 184 13.26 11.21 -4.60
C GLY A 184 12.23 12.29 -4.97
N SER A 185 12.40 13.52 -4.49
CA SER A 185 11.46 14.62 -4.77
C SER A 185 11.71 15.28 -6.12
N ASP A 186 12.98 15.41 -6.52
CA ASP A 186 13.38 15.97 -7.81
C ASP A 186 13.56 14.85 -8.86
N VAL A 187 12.43 14.27 -9.28
CA VAL A 187 12.40 13.22 -10.32
C VAL A 187 13.03 13.65 -11.63
N PRO A 188 12.91 14.91 -12.10
CA PRO A 188 13.62 15.36 -13.31
C PRO A 188 15.14 15.20 -13.27
N SER A 189 15.74 15.22 -12.09
CA SER A 189 17.21 15.03 -11.93
C SER A 189 17.67 13.58 -11.97
N ASN A 190 16.76 12.62 -12.16
CA ASN A 190 17.10 11.20 -12.28
C ASN A 190 18.09 10.96 -13.42
N VAL A 191 19.04 10.05 -13.20
CA VAL A 191 20.12 9.73 -14.13
C VAL A 191 20.11 8.28 -14.62
N LEU A 192 19.21 7.42 -14.11
CA LEU A 192 19.05 6.07 -14.64
C LEU A 192 18.74 6.15 -16.14
N GLU A 193 19.53 5.45 -16.95
CA GLU A 193 19.44 5.52 -18.41
C GLU A 193 18.62 4.38 -18.99
N ALA A 194 17.84 4.67 -20.05
CA ALA A 194 17.15 3.68 -20.85
C ALA A 194 17.73 3.70 -22.27
N VAL A 195 18.29 2.56 -22.70
CA VAL A 195 18.93 2.40 -24.01
C VAL A 195 18.11 1.45 -24.87
N GLN A 196 17.95 1.75 -26.15
CA GLN A 196 17.29 0.85 -27.10
C GLN A 196 18.33 -0.08 -27.75
N GLU A 197 18.24 -1.37 -27.44
CA GLU A 197 19.16 -2.38 -27.94
C GLU A 197 18.38 -3.55 -28.57
N GLY A 198 18.67 -3.88 -29.81
CA GLY A 198 18.01 -4.99 -30.49
C GLY A 198 16.49 -4.89 -30.57
N GLY A 199 15.96 -3.67 -30.62
CA GLY A 199 14.51 -3.41 -30.63
C GLY A 199 13.83 -3.47 -29.24
N GLN A 200 14.60 -3.66 -28.19
CA GLN A 200 14.10 -3.68 -26.81
C GLN A 200 14.72 -2.53 -26.01
N TRP A 201 13.95 -1.98 -25.05
CA TRP A 201 14.49 -1.05 -24.07
C TRP A 201 15.18 -1.79 -22.93
N ARG A 202 16.35 -1.29 -22.55
CA ARG A 202 17.15 -1.81 -21.44
C ARG A 202 17.55 -0.69 -20.50
N LEU A 203 17.50 -0.96 -19.19
CA LEU A 203 17.82 0.02 -18.16
C LEU A 203 19.25 -0.21 -17.61
N TYR A 204 19.95 0.91 -17.35
CA TYR A 204 21.29 0.94 -16.79
C TYR A 204 21.37 2.02 -15.70
N GLY A 205 21.98 1.69 -14.54
CA GLY A 205 22.16 2.60 -13.42
C GLY A 205 21.53 2.09 -12.12
N THR A 206 21.34 2.95 -11.14
CA THR A 206 20.93 2.54 -9.80
C THR A 206 19.64 3.21 -9.34
N LYS A 207 18.82 2.49 -8.58
CA LYS A 207 17.71 3.03 -7.79
C LYS A 207 17.97 2.80 -6.32
N PHE A 208 17.71 3.84 -5.50
CA PHE A 208 18.20 3.89 -4.12
C PHE A 208 17.16 3.51 -3.07
N PHE A 209 15.86 3.62 -3.34
CA PHE A 209 14.80 3.33 -2.38
C PHE A 209 13.65 2.58 -3.06
N CYS A 210 13.85 1.26 -3.24
CA CYS A 210 12.95 0.38 -3.97
C CYS A 210 12.12 -0.44 -2.98
N SER A 211 10.96 0.08 -2.58
CA SER A 211 10.03 -0.63 -1.69
C SER A 211 9.23 -1.69 -2.44
N ALA A 212 8.75 -2.71 -1.72
CA ALA A 212 8.17 -3.90 -2.30
C ALA A 212 9.11 -4.58 -3.34
N THR A 213 10.37 -4.72 -2.98
CA THR A 213 11.43 -5.26 -3.87
C THR A 213 11.14 -6.68 -4.36
N HIS A 214 10.25 -7.40 -3.68
CA HIS A 214 9.80 -8.74 -4.05
C HIS A 214 8.72 -8.75 -5.14
N ALA A 215 8.18 -7.58 -5.53
CA ALA A 215 7.09 -7.45 -6.50
C ALA A 215 7.43 -8.06 -7.86
N ASP A 216 6.41 -8.49 -8.60
CA ASP A 216 6.56 -9.08 -9.93
C ASP A 216 6.89 -8.03 -11.00
N TYR A 217 6.38 -6.81 -10.84
CA TYR A 217 6.56 -5.70 -11.79
C TYR A 217 6.83 -4.39 -11.06
N ALA A 218 7.66 -3.54 -11.64
CA ALA A 218 7.92 -2.22 -11.09
C ALA A 218 7.72 -1.11 -12.14
N VAL A 219 7.09 -0.01 -11.73
CA VAL A 219 7.17 1.26 -12.48
C VAL A 219 8.49 1.91 -12.15
N VAL A 220 9.30 2.19 -13.19
CA VAL A 220 10.63 2.75 -13.05
C VAL A 220 10.74 4.02 -13.89
N THR A 221 11.30 5.09 -13.31
CA THR A 221 11.66 6.30 -14.07
C THR A 221 13.06 6.13 -14.65
N ALA A 222 13.23 6.45 -15.94
CA ALA A 222 14.54 6.47 -16.60
C ALA A 222 14.60 7.52 -17.70
N LYS A 223 15.77 8.01 -18.04
CA LYS A 223 15.98 8.90 -19.20
C LYS A 223 16.32 8.08 -20.44
N PRO A 224 15.58 8.20 -21.53
CA PRO A 224 16.02 7.65 -22.82
C PRO A 224 17.40 8.20 -23.19
N ALA A 225 18.29 7.36 -23.68
CA ALA A 225 19.65 7.76 -24.09
C ALA A 225 19.62 8.96 -25.04
N GLY A 226 20.38 9.99 -24.70
CA GLY A 226 20.41 11.24 -25.46
C GLY A 226 19.23 12.19 -25.24
N SER A 227 18.35 11.92 -24.28
CA SER A 227 17.24 12.79 -23.90
C SER A 227 17.40 13.33 -22.49
N GLU A 228 16.95 14.57 -22.27
CA GLU A 228 16.82 15.13 -20.92
C GLU A 228 15.47 14.80 -20.27
N ASP A 229 14.52 14.29 -21.03
CA ASP A 229 13.20 13.95 -20.55
C ASP A 229 13.21 12.61 -19.76
N VAL A 230 12.43 12.56 -18.69
CA VAL A 230 12.19 11.33 -17.94
C VAL A 230 11.01 10.58 -18.55
N ALA A 231 11.20 9.31 -18.87
CA ALA A 231 10.16 8.38 -19.30
C ALA A 231 9.76 7.43 -18.18
N LEU A 232 8.63 6.73 -18.36
CA LEU A 232 8.18 5.64 -17.51
C LEU A 232 8.32 4.29 -18.21
N PHE A 233 8.82 3.35 -17.48
CA PHE A 233 8.96 1.96 -17.89
C PHE A 233 8.32 1.02 -16.88
N VAL A 234 7.76 -0.07 -17.36
CA VAL A 234 7.42 -1.22 -16.51
C VAL A 234 8.49 -2.29 -16.69
N VAL A 235 9.08 -2.68 -15.57
CA VAL A 235 10.17 -3.67 -15.52
C VAL A 235 9.66 -4.92 -14.80
N PRO A 236 9.59 -6.07 -15.48
CA PRO A 236 9.32 -7.34 -14.81
C PRO A 236 10.52 -7.76 -13.95
N SER A 237 10.27 -8.31 -12.78
CA SER A 237 11.33 -8.87 -11.94
C SER A 237 11.96 -10.11 -12.52
N TRP A 238 11.19 -10.84 -13.32
CA TRP A 238 11.57 -12.08 -13.96
C TRP A 238 11.12 -12.07 -15.43
N LEU A 239 11.99 -12.52 -16.31
CA LEU A 239 11.57 -12.89 -17.66
C LEU A 239 10.96 -14.28 -17.64
N GLU A 240 10.21 -14.62 -18.68
CA GLU A 240 9.52 -15.91 -18.80
C GLU A 240 10.50 -17.09 -18.64
N GLY A 241 10.14 -18.05 -17.78
CA GLY A 241 10.94 -19.24 -17.47
C GLY A 241 12.17 -18.99 -16.60
N ASN A 242 12.34 -17.77 -16.03
CA ASN A 242 13.48 -17.41 -15.20
C ASN A 242 13.16 -17.35 -13.71
N LYS A 243 11.89 -17.26 -13.32
CA LYS A 243 11.47 -17.16 -11.92
C LYS A 243 11.89 -18.40 -11.12
N GLU A 244 11.63 -19.58 -11.64
CA GLU A 244 11.97 -20.86 -11.02
C GLU A 244 13.48 -21.11 -10.95
N LYS A 245 14.24 -20.48 -11.85
CA LYS A 245 15.71 -20.51 -11.89
C LYS A 245 16.35 -19.41 -11.05
N GLU A 246 15.54 -18.51 -10.48
CA GLU A 246 15.97 -17.33 -9.73
C GLU A 246 16.91 -16.40 -10.53
N ILE A 247 16.74 -16.31 -11.85
CA ILE A 247 17.50 -15.42 -12.72
C ILE A 247 16.75 -14.10 -12.87
N ARG A 248 17.25 -13.06 -12.22
CA ARG A 248 16.66 -11.70 -12.28
C ARG A 248 16.78 -11.12 -13.68
N ASN A 249 15.83 -10.23 -14.01
CA ASN A 249 15.78 -9.52 -15.29
C ASN A 249 16.83 -8.41 -15.36
N GLY A 250 18.11 -8.78 -15.57
CA GLY A 250 19.19 -7.80 -15.80
C GLY A 250 19.38 -6.77 -14.69
N TYR A 251 19.07 -7.09 -13.44
CA TYR A 251 19.38 -6.25 -12.28
C TYR A 251 19.79 -7.10 -11.07
N THR A 252 20.49 -6.46 -10.15
CA THR A 252 20.89 -7.04 -8.86
C THR A 252 20.25 -6.28 -7.72
N ILE A 253 20.00 -6.98 -6.61
CA ILE A 253 19.64 -6.37 -5.34
C ILE A 253 20.92 -6.20 -4.53
N ASP A 254 21.34 -4.96 -4.28
CA ASP A 254 22.63 -4.71 -3.66
C ASP A 254 22.57 -4.87 -2.14
N ARG A 255 21.51 -4.37 -1.54
CA ARG A 255 21.19 -4.57 -0.11
C ARG A 255 19.75 -4.24 0.22
N ILE A 256 19.22 -4.84 1.27
CA ILE A 256 17.98 -4.40 1.92
C ILE A 256 18.33 -3.33 2.95
N LYS A 257 17.56 -2.23 2.93
CA LYS A 257 17.77 -1.11 3.85
C LYS A 257 17.35 -1.47 5.28
N TRP A 258 18.20 -1.10 6.22
CA TRP A 258 17.84 -1.08 7.62
C TRP A 258 17.03 0.18 7.92
N LYS A 259 15.76 0.01 8.28
CA LYS A 259 14.82 1.12 8.50
C LYS A 259 14.37 1.18 9.96
N MET A 260 14.11 2.38 10.46
CA MET A 260 13.57 2.61 11.79
C MET A 260 12.11 2.16 11.89
N GLY A 261 11.31 2.36 10.84
CA GLY A 261 9.91 1.93 10.73
C GLY A 261 9.66 1.07 9.50
N THR A 262 8.54 0.36 9.44
CA THR A 262 8.17 -0.57 8.36
C THR A 262 9.26 -1.57 8.02
N SER A 263 9.90 -2.15 9.05
CA SER A 263 11.05 -3.05 8.89
C SER A 263 10.68 -4.36 8.20
N GLU A 264 9.44 -4.76 8.27
CA GLU A 264 8.84 -5.91 7.60
C GLU A 264 8.72 -5.72 6.08
N LEU A 265 8.62 -4.48 5.62
CA LEU A 265 8.56 -4.15 4.20
C LEU A 265 9.96 -4.18 3.58
N THR A 266 10.18 -5.03 2.58
CA THR A 266 11.42 -5.07 1.82
C THR A 266 11.62 -3.77 1.05
N THR A 267 12.70 -3.05 1.36
CA THR A 267 13.12 -1.85 0.65
C THR A 267 14.60 -1.96 0.35
N ALA A 268 14.99 -1.91 -0.92
CA ALA A 268 16.33 -2.20 -1.35
C ALA A 268 16.97 -1.11 -2.20
N GLU A 269 18.26 -1.26 -2.43
CA GLU A 269 19.01 -0.59 -3.49
C GLU A 269 19.19 -1.58 -4.63
N LEU A 270 18.97 -1.12 -5.86
CA LEU A 270 19.03 -1.96 -7.05
C LEU A 270 20.03 -1.36 -8.05
N THR A 271 20.82 -2.24 -8.67
CA THR A 271 21.65 -1.90 -9.83
C THR A 271 21.12 -2.59 -11.07
N PHE A 272 20.67 -1.79 -12.03
CA PHE A 272 20.22 -2.23 -13.34
C PHE A 272 21.42 -2.34 -14.30
N ASN A 273 21.53 -3.48 -14.97
CA ASN A 273 22.58 -3.74 -15.96
C ASN A 273 21.97 -4.49 -17.15
N GLY A 274 21.26 -3.76 -17.98
CA GLY A 274 20.58 -4.32 -19.15
C GLY A 274 19.19 -4.92 -18.87
N ALA A 275 18.49 -4.46 -17.82
CA ALA A 275 17.16 -4.94 -17.50
C ALA A 275 16.16 -4.61 -18.62
N VAL A 276 15.48 -5.61 -19.14
CA VAL A 276 14.41 -5.45 -20.14
C VAL A 276 13.27 -4.64 -19.53
N ALA A 277 12.84 -3.62 -20.25
CA ALA A 277 11.83 -2.68 -19.80
C ALA A 277 10.82 -2.36 -20.91
N TYR A 278 9.57 -2.15 -20.55
CA TYR A 278 8.51 -1.80 -21.47
C TYR A 278 8.10 -0.33 -21.24
N PRO A 279 8.25 0.56 -22.23
CA PRO A 279 7.85 1.95 -22.09
C PRO A 279 6.33 2.03 -21.90
N VAL A 280 5.87 2.97 -21.05
CA VAL A 280 4.45 3.18 -20.78
C VAL A 280 4.11 4.65 -20.87
N GLY A 281 3.32 5.00 -21.86
CA GLY A 281 2.99 6.38 -22.25
C GLY A 281 4.12 7.08 -23.01
N PRO A 282 3.93 8.37 -23.34
CA PRO A 282 4.93 9.15 -24.09
C PRO A 282 6.24 9.30 -23.33
N LEU A 283 7.37 9.10 -24.01
CA LEU A 283 8.72 9.12 -23.41
C LEU A 283 9.10 10.46 -22.76
N ASN A 284 8.51 11.56 -23.22
CA ASN A 284 8.74 12.91 -22.69
C ASN A 284 7.71 13.35 -21.62
N ARG A 285 6.85 12.44 -21.13
CA ARG A 285 5.78 12.77 -20.19
C ARG A 285 5.88 11.95 -18.89
N GLY A 286 7.02 11.33 -18.61
CA GLY A 286 7.16 10.42 -17.45
C GLY A 286 6.91 11.14 -16.12
N VAL A 287 7.46 12.33 -15.91
CA VAL A 287 7.22 13.11 -14.68
C VAL A 287 5.75 13.44 -14.52
N ALA A 288 5.09 13.92 -15.57
CA ALA A 288 3.66 14.26 -15.53
C ALA A 288 2.79 13.02 -15.24
N ASN A 289 3.13 11.88 -15.84
CA ASN A 289 2.39 10.63 -15.66
C ASN A 289 2.63 10.01 -14.27
N VAL A 290 3.87 9.98 -13.77
CA VAL A 290 4.14 9.45 -12.44
C VAL A 290 3.48 10.29 -11.35
N VAL A 291 3.54 11.62 -11.45
CA VAL A 291 2.92 12.53 -10.46
C VAL A 291 1.40 12.53 -10.60
N GLY A 292 0.91 12.61 -11.85
CA GLY A 292 -0.52 12.78 -12.14
C GLY A 292 -1.34 11.49 -12.03
N ILE A 293 -0.74 10.32 -12.21
CA ILE A 293 -1.41 9.03 -12.13
C ILE A 293 -0.88 8.25 -10.94
N VAL A 294 0.33 7.72 -11.03
CA VAL A 294 0.86 6.75 -10.08
C VAL A 294 0.86 7.26 -8.64
N LEU A 295 1.46 8.43 -8.40
CA LEU A 295 1.53 9.02 -7.07
C LEU A 295 0.20 9.64 -6.60
N THR A 296 -0.76 9.90 -7.49
CA THR A 296 -2.10 10.35 -7.09
C THR A 296 -2.82 9.24 -6.33
N TYR A 297 -2.81 8.02 -6.85
CA TYR A 297 -3.36 6.86 -6.16
C TYR A 297 -2.61 6.57 -4.85
N SER A 298 -1.28 6.61 -4.87
CA SER A 298 -0.48 6.43 -3.66
C SER A 298 -0.83 7.45 -2.57
N ARG A 299 -1.10 8.70 -2.93
CA ARG A 299 -1.49 9.74 -1.96
C ARG A 299 -2.88 9.51 -1.38
N LEU A 300 -3.86 9.11 -2.21
CA LEU A 300 -5.20 8.73 -1.76
C LEU A 300 -5.11 7.57 -0.76
N THR A 301 -4.36 6.54 -1.10
CA THR A 301 -4.20 5.33 -0.28
C THR A 301 -3.46 5.60 1.03
N VAL A 302 -2.44 6.47 1.03
CA VAL A 302 -1.76 6.90 2.28
C VAL A 302 -2.74 7.61 3.22
N GLY A 303 -3.62 8.48 2.72
CA GLY A 303 -4.65 9.11 3.55
C GLY A 303 -5.61 8.11 4.16
N LEU A 304 -5.97 7.06 3.41
CA LEU A 304 -6.83 5.97 3.87
C LEU A 304 -6.12 5.09 4.91
N SER A 305 -4.86 4.72 4.69
CA SER A 305 -4.09 3.88 5.62
C SER A 305 -3.86 4.58 6.95
N ALA A 306 -3.56 5.89 6.94
CA ALA A 306 -3.46 6.69 8.15
C ALA A 306 -4.76 6.66 8.97
N ALA A 307 -5.92 6.79 8.30
CA ALA A 307 -7.22 6.66 8.95
C ALA A 307 -7.45 5.28 9.56
N ALA A 308 -7.05 4.22 8.87
CA ALA A 308 -7.17 2.84 9.33
C ALA A 308 -6.28 2.55 10.55
N PHE A 309 -5.05 3.03 10.54
CA PHE A 309 -4.12 2.89 11.67
C PHE A 309 -4.65 3.61 12.93
N MET A 310 -5.15 4.83 12.77
CA MET A 310 -5.77 5.57 13.87
C MET A 310 -7.02 4.87 14.41
N ALA A 311 -7.86 4.31 13.55
CA ALA A 311 -9.08 3.61 13.99
C ALA A 311 -8.75 2.43 14.91
N ARG A 312 -7.72 1.64 14.55
CA ARG A 312 -7.24 0.55 15.40
C ARG A 312 -6.63 1.08 16.69
N ALA A 313 -5.72 2.04 16.63
CA ALA A 313 -5.05 2.58 17.81
C ALA A 313 -6.05 3.14 18.83
N VAL A 314 -7.02 3.93 18.38
CA VAL A 314 -8.06 4.51 19.24
C VAL A 314 -8.96 3.43 19.86
N ARG A 315 -9.31 2.41 19.09
CA ARG A 315 -10.12 1.27 19.58
C ARG A 315 -9.40 0.52 20.70
N GLU A 316 -8.13 0.20 20.50
CA GLU A 316 -7.30 -0.49 21.48
C GLU A 316 -7.04 0.39 22.73
N ALA A 317 -6.75 1.68 22.55
CA ALA A 317 -6.57 2.62 23.65
C ALA A 317 -7.83 2.76 24.53
N ARG A 318 -9.01 2.85 23.91
CA ARG A 318 -10.27 2.88 24.66
C ARG A 318 -10.55 1.59 25.42
N ALA A 319 -10.29 0.44 24.83
CA ALA A 319 -10.48 -0.84 25.49
C ALA A 319 -9.49 -0.98 26.65
N TYR A 320 -8.23 -0.60 26.44
CA TYR A 320 -7.23 -0.61 27.51
C TYR A 320 -7.63 0.32 28.65
N ALA A 321 -8.12 1.52 28.37
CA ALA A 321 -8.56 2.47 29.40
C ALA A 321 -9.75 1.96 30.24
N ARG A 322 -10.62 1.14 29.65
CA ARG A 322 -11.71 0.45 30.36
C ARG A 322 -11.22 -0.71 31.22
N PHE A 323 -10.15 -1.35 30.80
CA PHE A 323 -9.55 -2.47 31.52
C PHE A 323 -8.65 -2.00 32.67
N ARG A 324 -7.81 -1.00 32.43
CA ARG A 324 -6.78 -0.57 33.38
C ARG A 324 -7.39 0.19 34.54
N GLU A 325 -7.01 -0.17 35.76
CA GLU A 325 -7.35 0.54 36.98
C GLU A 325 -6.13 1.26 37.58
N ALA A 326 -6.36 2.43 38.14
CA ALA A 326 -5.42 3.18 38.93
C ALA A 326 -6.17 3.95 40.03
N PHE A 327 -5.62 4.02 41.23
CA PHE A 327 -6.24 4.69 42.37
C PHE A 327 -7.67 4.21 42.70
N GLY A 328 -7.96 2.93 42.44
CA GLY A 328 -9.25 2.30 42.71
C GLY A 328 -10.35 2.60 41.68
N LEU A 329 -10.02 3.21 40.55
CA LEU A 329 -10.94 3.53 39.46
C LEU A 329 -10.36 3.09 38.12
N ARG A 330 -11.24 2.73 37.16
CA ARG A 330 -10.83 2.54 35.77
C ARG A 330 -10.31 3.87 35.22
N ILE A 331 -9.23 3.80 34.45
CA ILE A 331 -8.57 5.03 33.98
C ILE A 331 -9.42 5.82 32.98
N ASP A 332 -10.40 5.20 32.28
CA ASP A 332 -11.38 5.90 31.42
C ASP A 332 -12.31 6.85 32.21
N GLN A 333 -12.35 6.75 33.55
CA GLN A 333 -13.13 7.64 34.42
C GLN A 333 -12.39 8.94 34.79
N PHE A 334 -11.09 9.02 34.47
CA PHE A 334 -10.32 10.24 34.71
C PHE A 334 -10.66 11.29 33.64
N PRO A 335 -11.14 12.51 34.02
CA PRO A 335 -11.63 13.49 33.05
C PRO A 335 -10.60 13.90 31.99
N MET A 336 -9.33 14.03 32.36
CA MET A 336 -8.26 14.38 31.41
C MET A 336 -8.05 13.28 30.37
N LEU A 337 -7.97 12.02 30.80
CA LEU A 337 -7.79 10.89 29.90
C LEU A 337 -9.01 10.70 28.99
N GLU A 338 -10.21 10.79 29.54
CA GLU A 338 -11.44 10.70 28.73
C GLU A 338 -11.54 11.85 27.70
N GLY A 339 -11.12 13.06 28.07
CA GLY A 339 -10.99 14.18 27.14
C GLY A 339 -10.01 13.89 26.01
N GLN A 340 -8.84 13.33 26.34
CA GLN A 340 -7.83 12.92 25.35
C GLN A 340 -8.37 11.83 24.43
N LEU A 341 -8.94 10.75 24.95
CA LEU A 341 -9.50 9.66 24.15
C LEU A 341 -10.62 10.13 23.20
N LYS A 342 -11.46 11.08 23.63
CA LYS A 342 -12.47 11.72 22.76
C LYS A 342 -11.84 12.48 21.61
N ASN A 343 -10.75 13.21 21.87
CA ASN A 343 -10.03 13.94 20.82
C ASN A 343 -9.41 12.97 19.80
N LEU A 344 -8.74 11.91 20.26
CA LEU A 344 -8.16 10.89 19.37
C LEU A 344 -9.25 10.24 18.50
N GLU A 345 -10.40 9.92 19.09
CA GLU A 345 -11.55 9.37 18.34
C GLU A 345 -12.08 10.36 17.30
N LEU A 346 -12.16 11.65 17.63
CA LEU A 346 -12.56 12.70 16.69
C LEU A 346 -11.59 12.80 15.51
N PHE A 347 -10.28 12.78 15.77
CA PHE A 347 -9.26 12.78 14.72
C PHE A 347 -9.42 11.57 13.79
N SER A 348 -9.55 10.37 14.33
CA SER A 348 -9.76 9.16 13.56
C SER A 348 -11.01 9.24 12.68
N LYS A 349 -12.17 9.60 13.25
CA LYS A 349 -13.44 9.72 12.53
C LYS A 349 -13.41 10.79 11.45
N ARG A 350 -12.78 11.93 11.73
CA ARG A 350 -12.60 13.03 10.77
C ARG A 350 -11.77 12.57 9.57
N THR A 351 -10.65 11.90 9.84
CA THR A 351 -9.72 11.48 8.79
C THR A 351 -10.33 10.42 7.86
N VAL A 352 -11.02 9.41 8.39
CA VAL A 352 -11.69 8.43 7.54
C VAL A 352 -12.83 9.06 6.74
N SER A 353 -13.61 9.96 7.33
CA SER A 353 -14.66 10.68 6.61
C SER A 353 -14.12 11.54 5.48
N ALA A 354 -12.99 12.22 5.71
CA ALA A 354 -12.29 13.01 4.70
C ALA A 354 -11.75 12.13 3.56
N ALA A 355 -11.17 10.97 3.88
CA ALA A 355 -10.67 10.03 2.88
C ALA A 355 -11.79 9.53 1.95
N PHE A 356 -12.93 9.12 2.51
CA PHE A 356 -14.09 8.68 1.73
C PHE A 356 -14.72 9.82 0.92
N ARG A 357 -14.83 11.01 1.50
CA ARG A 357 -15.31 12.19 0.80
C ARG A 357 -14.44 12.53 -0.41
N LEU A 358 -13.13 12.58 -0.19
CA LEU A 358 -12.19 12.92 -1.25
C LEU A 358 -12.14 11.85 -2.35
N TYR A 359 -12.26 10.58 -1.97
CA TYR A 359 -12.37 9.50 -2.95
C TYR A 359 -13.62 9.63 -3.82
N ARG A 360 -14.78 9.96 -3.22
CA ARG A 360 -16.00 10.29 -3.98
C ARG A 360 -15.76 11.43 -4.98
N ASP A 361 -15.18 12.51 -4.50
CA ASP A 361 -14.94 13.68 -5.32
C ASP A 361 -13.94 13.37 -6.46
N PHE A 362 -12.97 12.48 -6.21
CA PHE A 362 -12.06 11.94 -7.22
C PHE A 362 -12.78 11.07 -8.28
N LEU A 363 -13.68 10.18 -7.86
CA LEU A 363 -14.47 9.34 -8.77
C LEU A 363 -15.40 10.12 -9.68
N THR A 364 -15.83 11.31 -9.26
CA THR A 364 -16.73 12.18 -10.06
C THR A 364 -15.98 13.03 -11.11
N LEU A 365 -14.65 12.96 -11.15
CA LEU A 365 -13.88 13.65 -12.19
C LEU A 365 -14.04 12.95 -13.55
N PRO A 366 -14.15 13.67 -14.66
CA PRO A 366 -14.10 13.09 -15.99
C PRO A 366 -12.81 12.29 -16.18
N GLY A 367 -12.93 11.05 -16.67
CA GLY A 367 -11.80 10.13 -16.73
C GLY A 367 -11.46 9.46 -15.40
N GLY A 368 -12.06 9.87 -14.27
CA GLY A 368 -12.09 9.24 -12.96
C GLY A 368 -10.84 8.46 -12.59
N LEU A 369 -11.03 7.16 -12.33
CA LEU A 369 -9.97 6.21 -12.03
C LEU A 369 -8.95 5.99 -13.15
N LYS A 370 -9.30 6.28 -14.41
CA LYS A 370 -8.40 6.16 -15.57
C LYS A 370 -7.43 7.35 -15.71
N GLY A 371 -7.33 8.17 -14.70
CA GLY A 371 -6.43 9.31 -14.49
C GLY A 371 -5.57 9.77 -15.67
N GLY A 372 -5.33 11.05 -15.77
CA GLY A 372 -4.43 11.64 -16.74
C GLY A 372 -4.99 12.96 -17.29
N LEU A 373 -4.15 13.75 -17.92
CA LEU A 373 -4.55 15.00 -18.56
C LEU A 373 -5.57 14.69 -19.66
N VAL A 374 -6.81 15.10 -19.45
CA VAL A 374 -7.85 15.10 -20.47
C VAL A 374 -7.63 16.37 -21.29
N THR A 375 -7.56 16.25 -22.62
CA THR A 375 -7.18 17.34 -23.51
C THR A 375 -8.29 18.36 -23.81
N ASP A 376 -9.57 17.96 -23.64
CA ASP A 376 -10.75 18.77 -24.02
C ASP A 376 -11.68 19.01 -22.81
N GLU A 377 -11.13 19.49 -21.70
CA GLU A 377 -11.92 19.81 -20.50
C GLU A 377 -12.42 21.26 -20.52
N THR A 378 -13.64 21.44 -20.00
CA THR A 378 -14.16 22.78 -19.68
C THR A 378 -13.35 23.42 -18.56
N GLU A 379 -13.36 24.76 -18.46
CA GLU A 379 -12.68 25.47 -17.36
C GLU A 379 -13.20 25.07 -15.97
N GLU A 380 -14.49 24.77 -15.84
CA GLU A 380 -15.08 24.27 -14.61
C GLU A 380 -14.49 22.90 -14.22
N THR A 381 -14.37 21.98 -15.18
CA THR A 381 -13.80 20.65 -14.94
C THR A 381 -12.31 20.72 -14.58
N LYS A 382 -11.55 21.60 -15.26
CA LYS A 382 -10.14 21.85 -14.92
C LYS A 382 -9.99 22.36 -13.49
N ARG A 383 -10.83 23.32 -13.08
CA ARG A 383 -10.83 23.85 -11.73
C ARG A 383 -11.16 22.76 -10.71
N LYS A 384 -12.23 22.00 -10.92
CA LYS A 384 -12.60 20.89 -10.05
C LYS A 384 -11.47 19.84 -9.91
N ARG A 385 -10.82 19.52 -11.03
CA ARG A 385 -9.67 18.60 -11.04
C ARG A 385 -8.49 19.17 -10.24
N PHE A 386 -8.21 20.45 -10.39
CA PHE A 386 -7.18 21.13 -9.60
C PHE A 386 -7.49 21.06 -8.10
N ASP A 387 -8.70 21.44 -7.70
CA ASP A 387 -9.13 21.44 -6.29
C ASP A 387 -9.04 20.03 -5.68
N VAL A 388 -9.51 19.00 -6.39
CA VAL A 388 -9.41 17.61 -5.90
C VAL A 388 -7.96 17.15 -5.77
N ARG A 389 -7.09 17.49 -6.71
CA ARG A 389 -5.65 17.14 -6.65
C ARG A 389 -4.95 17.86 -5.50
N GLU A 390 -5.25 19.13 -5.28
CA GLU A 390 -4.74 19.88 -4.14
C GLU A 390 -5.17 19.24 -2.82
N LEU A 391 -6.47 18.91 -2.67
CA LEU A 391 -6.99 18.24 -1.48
C LEU A 391 -6.35 16.87 -1.26
N ILE A 392 -6.05 16.09 -2.31
CA ILE A 392 -5.32 14.81 -2.21
C ILE A 392 -3.92 15.04 -1.62
N MET A 393 -3.20 16.06 -2.06
CA MET A 393 -1.87 16.39 -1.55
C MET A 393 -1.93 16.84 -0.09
N LEU A 394 -2.87 17.74 0.26
CA LEU A 394 -3.08 18.22 1.62
C LEU A 394 -3.49 17.07 2.55
N GLN A 395 -4.43 16.24 2.14
CA GLN A 395 -4.86 15.08 2.94
C GLN A 395 -3.70 14.15 3.25
N LYS A 396 -2.86 13.82 2.26
CA LYS A 396 -1.69 12.97 2.47
C LYS A 396 -0.78 13.50 3.57
N ILE A 397 -0.56 14.80 3.62
CA ILE A 397 0.28 15.45 4.63
C ILE A 397 -0.42 15.45 5.99
N THR A 398 -1.63 15.99 6.06
CA THR A 398 -2.37 16.17 7.31
C THR A 398 -2.73 14.85 7.98
N SER A 399 -3.23 13.87 7.19
CA SER A 399 -3.59 12.56 7.74
C SER A 399 -2.39 11.78 8.27
N SER A 400 -1.23 11.86 7.60
CA SER A 400 -0.01 11.22 8.07
C SER A 400 0.52 11.87 9.34
N TRP A 401 0.43 13.21 9.44
CA TRP A 401 0.80 13.94 10.63
C TRP A 401 -0.13 13.62 11.81
N ASP A 402 -1.44 13.75 11.61
CA ASP A 402 -2.45 13.40 12.62
C ASP A 402 -2.30 11.94 13.10
N CYS A 403 -2.03 11.02 12.17
CA CYS A 403 -1.82 9.60 12.50
C CYS A 403 -0.60 9.41 13.41
N THR A 404 0.50 10.10 13.12
CA THR A 404 1.71 10.03 13.94
C THR A 404 1.41 10.55 15.36
N ASP A 405 0.71 11.65 15.49
CA ASP A 405 0.34 12.24 16.78
C ASP A 405 -0.63 11.33 17.55
N VAL A 406 -1.67 10.80 16.89
CA VAL A 406 -2.67 9.92 17.53
C VAL A 406 -2.02 8.63 18.04
N ILE A 407 -1.12 8.01 17.27
CA ILE A 407 -0.46 6.76 17.68
C ILE A 407 0.56 6.99 18.80
N ARG A 408 1.15 8.18 18.87
CA ARG A 408 2.14 8.57 19.87
C ARG A 408 1.54 8.86 21.26
N GLN A 409 0.34 9.40 21.30
CA GLN A 409 -0.39 9.75 22.53
C GLN A 409 -1.00 8.53 23.20
#